data_45d1316eba0dd14c4cb32de9591dc6ad
#
_entry.id   45d1316eba0dd14c4cb32de9591dc6ad
#
_cell.length_a   1.000
_cell.length_b   1.000
_cell.length_c   1.000
_cell.angle_alpha   90.00
_cell.angle_beta   90.00
_cell.angle_gamma   90.00
#
_symmetry.space_group_name_H-M   'P 1'
#
loop_
_entity.id
_entity.type
_entity.pdbx_description
1 polymer ?
#
loop_
_entity_poly.entity_id
_entity_poly.type
_entity_poly.pdbx_seq_one_letter_code
_entity_poly.pdbx_strand_id
1 'polypeptide(L)'
;MIYIKIDDNTFYDDAIVLVRSFYPRTEVTAYKGDDSNYNGMCHSDNNERIDNNSSYINDNGKCSSNNSKNNMTTCGNIGEDDMIIDIKVPDVTGLNKSQMHDKFKSYLYDYLSEKTGKTLPWGYLTGVRPSKIAYVMLEDGESEDTIKKHFMDKHKASEEKAELALKVAKKE
;
A
#
# COMPACT_ATOMS: atom_id res chain seq x y z
N MET A 1 7.91 -4.91 -13.47
CA MET A 1 6.79 -4.27 -12.73
C MET A 1 6.30 -5.20 -11.63
N ILE A 2 5.62 -4.69 -10.57
CA ILE A 2 5.01 -5.53 -9.53
C ILE A 2 3.50 -5.34 -9.58
N TYR A 3 2.79 -6.45 -9.70
CA TYR A 3 1.34 -6.49 -9.67
C TYR A 3 0.87 -7.07 -8.34
N ILE A 4 0.01 -6.35 -7.63
CA ILE A 4 -0.59 -6.81 -6.38
C ILE A 4 -2.02 -7.26 -6.68
N LYS A 5 -2.26 -8.56 -6.52
CA LYS A 5 -3.61 -9.10 -6.52
C LYS A 5 -4.17 -9.08 -5.12
N ILE A 6 -5.33 -8.44 -4.91
CA ILE A 6 -5.97 -8.30 -3.61
C ILE A 6 -7.49 -8.43 -3.73
N ASP A 7 -8.12 -9.06 -2.76
CA ASP A 7 -9.56 -9.38 -2.81
C ASP A 7 -10.44 -8.14 -2.52
N ASP A 8 -9.92 -7.15 -1.78
CA ASP A 8 -10.67 -5.95 -1.37
C ASP A 8 -9.92 -4.67 -1.75
N ASN A 9 -10.55 -3.84 -2.58
CA ASN A 9 -9.98 -2.59 -3.07
C ASN A 9 -9.82 -1.50 -1.98
N THR A 10 -10.45 -1.66 -0.83
CA THR A 10 -10.31 -0.74 0.32
C THR A 10 -8.85 -0.58 0.75
N PHE A 11 -8.01 -1.59 0.51
CA PHE A 11 -6.62 -1.64 0.95
C PHE A 11 -5.59 -1.39 -0.16
N TYR A 12 -6.01 -1.01 -1.36
CA TYR A 12 -5.10 -0.83 -2.51
C TYR A 12 -4.00 0.19 -2.24
N ASP A 13 -4.37 1.36 -1.72
CA ASP A 13 -3.39 2.43 -1.44
C ASP A 13 -2.37 1.99 -0.39
N ASP A 14 -2.82 1.35 0.68
CA ASP A 14 -1.93 0.82 1.73
C ASP A 14 -0.99 -0.25 1.16
N ALA A 15 -1.50 -1.14 0.32
CA ALA A 15 -0.71 -2.19 -0.32
C ALA A 15 0.35 -1.61 -1.25
N ILE A 16 -0.03 -0.70 -2.15
CA ILE A 16 0.88 -0.05 -3.10
C ILE A 16 2.01 0.67 -2.37
N VAL A 17 1.66 1.50 -1.36
CA VAL A 17 2.65 2.29 -0.62
C VAL A 17 3.61 1.40 0.14
N LEU A 18 3.11 0.35 0.78
CA LEU A 18 3.95 -0.55 1.57
C LEU A 18 4.85 -1.42 0.67
N VAL A 19 4.32 -1.97 -0.43
CA VAL A 19 5.13 -2.74 -1.39
C VAL A 19 6.22 -1.88 -2.01
N ARG A 20 5.92 -0.63 -2.40
CA ARG A 20 6.94 0.32 -2.88
C ARG A 20 8.05 0.58 -1.87
N SER A 21 7.76 0.51 -0.58
CA SER A 21 8.77 0.70 0.48
C SER A 21 9.75 -0.47 0.55
N PHE A 22 9.31 -1.69 0.24
CA PHE A 22 10.18 -2.88 0.15
C PHE A 22 10.91 -3.00 -1.19
N TYR A 23 10.29 -2.50 -2.27
CA TYR A 23 10.80 -2.56 -3.64
C TYR A 23 10.95 -1.15 -4.23
N PRO A 24 11.89 -0.34 -3.72
CA PRO A 24 12.13 0.99 -4.24
C PRO A 24 12.56 0.94 -5.70
N ARG A 25 12.11 1.89 -6.50
CA ARG A 25 12.37 2.02 -7.95
C ARG A 25 11.64 1.00 -8.84
N THR A 26 10.68 0.25 -8.30
CA THR A 26 9.85 -0.66 -9.08
C THR A 26 8.44 -0.08 -9.18
N GLU A 27 7.87 -0.08 -10.35
CA GLU A 27 6.46 0.26 -10.54
C GLU A 27 5.59 -0.81 -9.87
N VAL A 28 4.58 -0.36 -9.13
CA VAL A 28 3.66 -1.22 -8.36
C VAL A 28 2.24 -0.83 -8.69
N THR A 29 1.42 -1.81 -9.05
CA THR A 29 -0.01 -1.66 -9.35
C THR A 29 -0.81 -2.71 -8.60
N ALA A 30 -1.97 -2.32 -8.05
CA ALA A 30 -2.91 -3.25 -7.42
C ALA A 30 -4.16 -3.45 -8.28
N TYR A 31 -4.73 -4.67 -8.24
CA TYR A 31 -5.96 -5.01 -8.93
C TYR A 31 -6.79 -6.01 -8.10
N LYS A 32 -8.09 -6.12 -8.44
CA LYS A 32 -9.01 -7.01 -7.73
C LYS A 32 -8.87 -8.45 -8.20
N GLY A 33 -8.89 -9.39 -7.25
CA GLY A 33 -8.65 -10.81 -7.49
C GLY A 33 -9.68 -11.54 -8.35
N ASP A 34 -10.91 -10.99 -8.45
CA ASP A 34 -12.04 -11.61 -9.19
C ASP A 34 -12.03 -11.32 -10.68
N ASP A 35 -11.18 -10.39 -11.14
CA ASP A 35 -11.10 -10.06 -12.56
C ASP A 35 -10.41 -11.20 -13.30
N SER A 36 -11.22 -12.15 -13.78
CA SER A 36 -10.79 -13.26 -14.67
C SER A 36 -10.24 -12.78 -16.01
N ASN A 37 -10.25 -11.47 -16.26
CA ASN A 37 -9.66 -10.82 -17.42
C ASN A 37 -8.30 -10.20 -17.08
N TYR A 38 -7.29 -11.04 -16.93
CA TYR A 38 -5.89 -10.65 -16.75
C TYR A 38 -5.23 -10.12 -18.03
N ASN A 39 -6.00 -9.66 -18.98
CA ASN A 39 -5.49 -9.06 -20.21
C ASN A 39 -5.50 -7.54 -20.07
N GLY A 40 -4.45 -7.01 -19.46
CA GLY A 40 -4.02 -5.64 -19.65
C GLY A 40 -4.83 -4.56 -18.92
N MET A 41 -4.37 -4.20 -17.72
CA MET A 41 -4.81 -2.98 -17.04
C MET A 41 -4.28 -1.76 -17.82
N CYS A 42 -5.19 -0.97 -18.40
CA CYS A 42 -4.84 0.30 -19.03
C CYS A 42 -4.58 1.35 -17.94
N HIS A 43 -3.35 1.84 -17.81
CA HIS A 43 -3.05 3.03 -17.03
C HIS A 43 -3.44 4.28 -17.80
N SER A 44 -4.29 5.12 -17.22
CA SER A 44 -4.38 6.53 -17.59
C SER A 44 -3.64 7.35 -16.53
N ASP A 45 -2.49 7.86 -16.87
CA ASP A 45 -1.66 8.75 -16.06
C ASP A 45 -2.21 10.18 -15.96
N ASN A 46 -3.52 10.35 -15.94
CA ASN A 46 -4.12 11.66 -15.75
C ASN A 46 -5.20 11.60 -14.67
N ASN A 47 -5.02 12.42 -13.68
CA ASN A 47 -5.82 12.74 -12.51
C ASN A 47 -7.24 13.26 -12.88
N GLU A 48 -7.94 12.58 -13.78
CA GLU A 48 -9.32 12.90 -14.14
C GLU A 48 -10.24 11.81 -13.62
N ARG A 49 -11.23 12.24 -12.83
CA ARG A 49 -12.35 11.41 -12.37
C ARG A 49 -12.91 10.62 -13.54
N ILE A 50 -12.84 9.30 -13.45
CA ILE A 50 -13.50 8.41 -14.41
C ILE A 50 -14.98 8.47 -14.11
N ASP A 51 -15.70 9.26 -14.90
CA ASP A 51 -17.13 9.11 -15.05
C ASP A 51 -17.40 7.77 -15.73
N ASN A 52 -18.43 7.07 -15.24
CA ASN A 52 -18.88 5.72 -15.59
C ASN A 52 -19.15 5.56 -17.10
N ASN A 53 -18.12 5.51 -17.93
CA ASN A 53 -18.26 5.13 -19.32
C ASN A 53 -17.23 4.05 -19.67
N SER A 54 -17.74 2.82 -19.73
CA SER A 54 -17.04 1.57 -19.94
C SER A 54 -16.04 1.61 -21.10
N SER A 55 -14.77 1.34 -20.81
CA SER A 55 -13.85 0.85 -21.82
C SER A 55 -14.08 -0.65 -22.01
N TYR A 56 -14.33 -1.09 -23.24
CA TYR A 56 -14.51 -2.51 -23.57
C TYR A 56 -13.22 -3.06 -24.20
N ILE A 57 -12.84 -4.27 -23.80
CA ILE A 57 -11.80 -5.04 -24.47
C ILE A 57 -12.47 -5.80 -25.62
N ASN A 58 -12.00 -5.65 -26.84
CA ASN A 58 -12.50 -6.44 -27.97
C ASN A 58 -11.83 -7.83 -28.01
N ASP A 59 -12.40 -8.75 -28.82
CA ASP A 59 -11.97 -10.15 -28.96
C ASP A 59 -10.50 -10.33 -29.38
N ASN A 60 -9.78 -9.24 -29.69
CA ASN A 60 -8.35 -9.22 -30.05
C ASN A 60 -7.47 -8.64 -28.92
N GLY A 61 -7.97 -8.49 -27.69
CA GLY A 61 -7.18 -8.01 -26.55
C GLY A 61 -6.78 -6.53 -26.63
N LYS A 62 -7.51 -5.70 -27.40
CA LYS A 62 -7.26 -4.26 -27.52
C LYS A 62 -8.31 -3.47 -26.78
N CYS A 63 -7.89 -2.51 -25.95
CA CYS A 63 -8.78 -1.55 -25.31
C CYS A 63 -9.28 -0.54 -26.36
N SER A 64 -10.60 -0.40 -26.49
CA SER A 64 -11.22 0.66 -27.30
C SER A 64 -11.95 1.62 -26.39
N SER A 65 -11.53 2.88 -26.33
CA SER A 65 -12.31 3.97 -25.77
C SER A 65 -13.16 4.59 -26.85
N ASN A 66 -14.47 4.79 -26.59
CA ASN A 66 -15.42 5.38 -27.52
C ASN A 66 -15.25 6.89 -27.74
N ASN A 67 -14.09 7.47 -27.42
CA ASN A 67 -13.84 8.88 -27.71
C ASN A 67 -12.67 9.02 -28.68
N SER A 68 -13.04 9.36 -29.92
CA SER A 68 -12.12 9.71 -31.00
C SER A 68 -11.14 10.79 -30.58
N LYS A 69 -9.86 10.44 -30.44
CA LYS A 69 -8.70 11.08 -31.03
C LYS A 69 -7.41 10.50 -30.44
N ASN A 70 -6.77 9.61 -31.22
CA ASN A 70 -5.33 9.37 -31.22
C ASN A 70 -4.59 9.26 -29.88
N ASN A 71 -4.89 8.25 -29.08
CA ASN A 71 -3.86 7.61 -28.26
C ASN A 71 -4.24 6.15 -28.01
N MET A 72 -3.63 5.28 -28.78
CA MET A 72 -3.75 3.83 -28.63
C MET A 72 -2.87 3.42 -27.46
N THR A 73 -3.47 3.40 -26.26
CA THR A 73 -2.80 2.88 -25.07
C THR A 73 -2.73 1.37 -25.21
N THR A 74 -1.54 0.87 -25.44
CA THR A 74 -1.28 -0.57 -25.52
C THR A 74 -1.42 -1.15 -24.11
N CYS A 75 -2.42 -2.02 -23.91
CA CYS A 75 -2.48 -2.83 -22.72
C CYS A 75 -1.26 -3.76 -22.72
N GLY A 76 -0.31 -3.51 -21.81
CA GLY A 76 0.89 -4.33 -21.70
C GLY A 76 0.54 -5.72 -21.19
N ASN A 77 0.93 -6.76 -21.90
CA ASN A 77 0.95 -8.12 -21.35
C ASN A 77 1.93 -8.15 -20.18
N ILE A 78 1.63 -8.91 -19.12
CA ILE A 78 2.57 -9.19 -18.04
C ILE A 78 3.81 -9.79 -18.67
N GLY A 79 4.95 -9.12 -18.53
CA GLY A 79 6.22 -9.60 -19.03
C GLY A 79 6.76 -10.77 -18.21
N GLU A 80 7.65 -11.56 -18.78
CA GLU A 80 8.29 -12.69 -18.05
C GLU A 80 9.07 -12.24 -16.80
N ASP A 81 9.44 -10.95 -16.72
CA ASP A 81 10.16 -10.35 -15.59
C ASP A 81 9.21 -9.69 -14.54
N ASP A 82 7.91 -9.76 -14.74
CA ASP A 82 6.94 -9.14 -13.84
C ASP A 82 6.63 -10.04 -12.64
N MET A 83 6.57 -9.43 -11.45
CA MET A 83 6.27 -10.14 -10.21
C MET A 83 4.81 -9.96 -9.84
N ILE A 84 4.13 -11.06 -9.53
CA ILE A 84 2.78 -11.04 -8.98
C ILE A 84 2.84 -11.35 -7.49
N ILE A 85 2.23 -10.49 -6.68
CA ILE A 85 2.06 -10.69 -5.23
C ILE A 85 0.57 -10.88 -4.96
N ASP A 86 0.17 -12.10 -4.61
CA ASP A 86 -1.20 -12.44 -4.22
C ASP A 86 -1.35 -12.22 -2.72
N ILE A 87 -2.23 -11.31 -2.31
CA ILE A 87 -2.46 -10.90 -0.93
C ILE A 87 -3.91 -11.17 -0.56
N LYS A 88 -4.11 -12.03 0.42
CA LYS A 88 -5.43 -12.23 1.04
C LYS A 88 -5.60 -11.24 2.18
N VAL A 89 -6.72 -10.52 2.16
CA VAL A 89 -7.06 -9.61 3.25
C VAL A 89 -7.38 -10.42 4.51
N PRO A 90 -6.73 -10.11 5.67
CA PRO A 90 -7.05 -10.79 6.91
C PRO A 90 -8.47 -10.47 7.37
N ASP A 91 -9.09 -11.33 8.17
CA ASP A 91 -10.40 -11.05 8.75
C ASP A 91 -10.36 -9.78 9.60
N VAL A 92 -11.13 -8.78 9.17
CA VAL A 92 -11.23 -7.45 9.80
C VAL A 92 -12.63 -7.19 10.37
N THR A 93 -13.45 -8.23 10.49
CA THR A 93 -14.82 -8.15 11.01
C THR A 93 -14.83 -7.52 12.42
N GLY A 94 -15.73 -6.57 12.62
CA GLY A 94 -15.92 -5.91 13.92
C GLY A 94 -14.88 -4.83 14.27
N LEU A 95 -13.91 -4.54 13.37
CA LEU A 95 -12.94 -3.48 13.56
C LEU A 95 -13.45 -2.15 12.97
N ASN A 96 -13.06 -1.04 13.59
CA ASN A 96 -13.27 0.27 12.97
C ASN A 96 -12.27 0.49 11.81
N LYS A 97 -12.54 1.51 10.97
CA LYS A 97 -11.74 1.78 9.77
C LYS A 97 -10.23 1.88 10.06
N SER A 98 -9.83 2.61 11.09
CA SER A 98 -8.41 2.75 11.44
C SER A 98 -7.78 1.41 11.84
N GLN A 99 -8.49 0.63 12.66
CA GLN A 99 -8.01 -0.69 13.10
C GLN A 99 -7.91 -1.69 11.93
N MET A 100 -8.84 -1.62 10.97
CA MET A 100 -8.79 -2.45 9.76
C MET A 100 -7.52 -2.18 8.95
N HIS A 101 -7.24 -0.89 8.67
CA HIS A 101 -6.04 -0.49 7.94
C HIS A 101 -4.75 -0.84 8.70
N ASP A 102 -4.72 -0.64 10.03
CA ASP A 102 -3.56 -1.00 10.84
C ASP A 102 -3.30 -2.51 10.83
N LYS A 103 -4.36 -3.31 10.98
CA LYS A 103 -4.26 -4.78 10.93
C LYS A 103 -3.77 -5.27 9.58
N PHE A 104 -4.32 -4.73 8.49
CA PHE A 104 -3.91 -5.06 7.14
C PHE A 104 -2.44 -4.70 6.88
N LYS A 105 -2.02 -3.48 7.23
CA LYS A 105 -0.62 -3.04 7.06
C LYS A 105 0.35 -3.87 7.89
N SER A 106 -0.01 -4.23 9.11
CA SER A 106 0.82 -5.11 9.94
C SER A 106 0.98 -6.48 9.32
N TYR A 107 -0.12 -7.09 8.85
CA TYR A 107 -0.10 -8.37 8.16
C TYR A 107 0.76 -8.34 6.88
N LEU A 108 0.53 -7.32 6.04
CA LEU A 108 1.29 -7.17 4.79
C LEU A 108 2.79 -6.93 5.04
N TYR A 109 3.12 -6.16 6.07
CA TYR A 109 4.50 -5.94 6.46
C TYR A 109 5.20 -7.25 6.84
N ASP A 110 4.56 -8.09 7.66
CA ASP A 110 5.14 -9.40 8.06
C ASP A 110 5.35 -10.28 6.85
N TYR A 111 4.36 -10.38 5.98
CA TYR A 111 4.44 -11.14 4.74
C TYR A 111 5.60 -10.68 3.84
N LEU A 112 5.74 -9.37 3.63
CA LEU A 112 6.81 -8.80 2.80
C LEU A 112 8.18 -8.93 3.46
N SER A 113 8.26 -8.74 4.78
CA SER A 113 9.50 -8.88 5.55
C SER A 113 10.02 -10.31 5.49
N GLU A 114 9.15 -11.31 5.68
CA GLU A 114 9.50 -12.72 5.56
C GLU A 114 9.95 -13.06 4.12
N LYS A 115 9.19 -12.62 3.12
CA LYS A 115 9.47 -12.90 1.71
C LYS A 115 10.77 -12.26 1.20
N THR A 116 11.10 -11.06 1.67
CA THR A 116 12.26 -10.29 1.20
C THR A 116 13.49 -10.41 2.10
N GLY A 117 13.33 -10.88 3.34
CA GLY A 117 14.38 -10.84 4.36
C GLY A 117 14.75 -9.42 4.81
N LYS A 118 13.93 -8.40 4.49
CA LYS A 118 14.18 -6.99 4.78
C LYS A 118 13.25 -6.49 5.89
N THR A 119 13.77 -5.54 6.68
CA THR A 119 12.97 -4.76 7.61
C THR A 119 13.05 -3.29 7.24
N LEU A 120 11.95 -2.56 7.44
CA LEU A 120 11.92 -1.11 7.19
C LEU A 120 12.17 -0.36 8.49
N PRO A 121 13.02 0.69 8.50
CA PRO A 121 13.36 1.42 9.72
C PRO A 121 12.14 2.03 10.46
N TRP A 122 11.10 2.42 9.72
CA TRP A 122 9.83 2.94 10.27
C TRP A 122 8.73 1.88 10.36
N GLY A 123 9.07 0.58 10.15
CA GLY A 123 8.07 -0.49 10.09
C GLY A 123 7.03 -0.24 9.01
N TYR A 124 5.75 -0.41 9.35
CA TYR A 124 4.66 -0.15 8.40
C TYR A 124 4.06 1.26 8.53
N LEU A 125 4.70 2.18 9.24
CA LEU A 125 4.28 3.57 9.30
C LEU A 125 4.48 4.24 7.93
N THR A 126 3.41 4.32 7.17
CA THR A 126 3.37 4.96 5.86
C THR A 126 2.31 6.05 5.84
N GLY A 127 2.64 7.20 5.24
CA GLY A 127 1.68 8.30 5.10
C GLY A 127 1.33 9.04 6.40
N VAL A 128 2.04 8.79 7.50
CA VAL A 128 1.84 9.44 8.79
C VAL A 128 3.11 10.11 9.29
N ARG A 129 2.96 11.15 10.12
CA ARG A 129 4.07 11.83 10.78
C ARG A 129 4.33 11.16 12.14
N PRO A 130 5.44 10.42 12.32
CA PRO A 130 5.67 9.67 13.56
C PRO A 130 5.75 10.57 14.81
N SER A 131 6.37 11.77 14.69
CA SER A 131 6.46 12.72 15.81
C SER A 131 5.08 13.12 16.33
N LYS A 132 4.04 13.22 15.48
CA LYS A 132 2.68 13.53 15.93
C LYS A 132 2.11 12.43 16.84
N ILE A 133 2.39 11.16 16.53
CA ILE A 133 1.96 10.04 17.38
C ILE A 133 2.65 10.15 18.75
N ALA A 134 3.98 10.34 18.76
CA ALA A 134 4.75 10.50 19.97
C ALA A 134 4.29 11.73 20.79
N TYR A 135 3.98 12.85 20.12
CA TYR A 135 3.51 14.07 20.76
C TYR A 135 2.19 13.84 21.50
N VAL A 136 1.19 13.24 20.82
CA VAL A 136 -0.11 12.94 21.45
C VAL A 136 0.06 12.04 22.67
N MET A 137 0.91 11.01 22.60
CA MET A 137 1.16 10.13 23.72
C MET A 137 1.86 10.85 24.89
N LEU A 138 2.75 11.83 24.60
CA LEU A 138 3.35 12.68 25.63
C LEU A 138 2.31 13.59 26.29
N GLU A 139 1.39 14.18 25.51
CA GLU A 139 0.28 14.98 26.06
C GLU A 139 -0.67 14.14 26.94
N ASP A 140 -0.87 12.88 26.60
CA ASP A 140 -1.67 11.93 27.39
C ASP A 140 -0.92 11.44 28.67
N GLY A 141 0.34 11.90 28.87
CA GLY A 141 1.13 11.60 30.06
C GLY A 141 1.85 10.25 30.03
N GLU A 142 1.95 9.63 28.85
CA GLU A 142 2.68 8.37 28.71
C GLU A 142 4.19 8.54 28.92
N SER A 143 4.83 7.52 29.49
CA SER A 143 6.26 7.53 29.68
C SER A 143 7.01 7.35 28.35
N GLU A 144 8.25 7.88 28.29
CA GLU A 144 9.11 7.74 27.10
C GLU A 144 9.33 6.28 26.70
N ASP A 145 9.49 5.41 27.68
CA ASP A 145 9.70 3.96 27.44
C ASP A 145 8.42 3.31 26.89
N THR A 146 7.23 3.73 27.37
CA THR A 146 5.95 3.29 26.82
C THR A 146 5.82 3.71 25.36
N ILE A 147 6.16 4.97 25.04
CA ILE A 147 6.10 5.50 23.69
C ILE A 147 7.05 4.74 22.76
N LYS A 148 8.31 4.54 23.15
CA LYS A 148 9.26 3.76 22.36
C LYS A 148 8.74 2.35 22.10
N LYS A 149 8.27 1.68 23.16
CA LYS A 149 7.71 0.34 23.06
C LYS A 149 6.51 0.28 22.12
N HIS A 150 5.63 1.29 22.17
CA HIS A 150 4.51 1.41 21.23
C HIS A 150 4.96 1.44 19.76
N PHE A 151 6.02 2.20 19.43
CA PHE A 151 6.56 2.24 18.07
C PHE A 151 7.16 0.90 17.65
N MET A 152 7.87 0.22 18.54
CA MET A 152 8.53 -1.04 18.23
C MET A 152 7.51 -2.19 18.14
N ASP A 153 6.62 -2.32 19.10
CA ASP A 153 5.69 -3.45 19.19
C ASP A 153 4.53 -3.31 18.19
N LYS A 154 3.90 -2.14 18.17
CA LYS A 154 2.74 -1.92 17.30
C LYS A 154 3.15 -1.65 15.85
N HIS A 155 4.06 -0.70 15.65
CA HIS A 155 4.39 -0.24 14.30
C HIS A 155 5.62 -0.93 13.68
N LYS A 156 6.30 -1.79 14.45
CA LYS A 156 7.51 -2.53 14.01
C LYS A 156 8.63 -1.59 13.55
N ALA A 157 8.68 -0.38 14.12
CA ALA A 157 9.75 0.57 13.86
C ALA A 157 11.03 0.15 14.62
N SER A 158 12.19 0.53 14.10
CA SER A 158 13.44 0.32 14.82
C SER A 158 13.53 1.22 16.07
N GLU A 159 14.27 0.78 17.07
CA GLU A 159 14.50 1.55 18.30
C GLU A 159 15.04 2.96 17.98
N GLU A 160 16.02 3.04 17.08
CA GLU A 160 16.60 4.32 16.63
C GLU A 160 15.54 5.29 16.09
N LYS A 161 14.56 4.77 15.33
CA LYS A 161 13.48 5.59 14.76
C LYS A 161 12.41 5.94 15.79
N ALA A 162 12.14 5.05 16.74
CA ALA A 162 11.28 5.36 17.88
C ALA A 162 11.86 6.49 18.74
N GLU A 163 13.18 6.44 19.04
CA GLU A 163 13.87 7.52 19.73
C GLU A 163 13.87 8.83 18.96
N LEU A 164 14.07 8.78 17.64
CA LEU A 164 14.04 9.97 16.80
C LEU A 164 12.64 10.61 16.81
N ALA A 165 11.58 9.82 16.70
CA ALA A 165 10.21 10.33 16.77
C ALA A 165 9.93 11.04 18.09
N LEU A 166 10.33 10.43 19.21
CA LEU A 166 10.20 10.99 20.55
C LEU A 166 11.02 12.28 20.71
N LYS A 167 12.27 12.29 20.23
CA LYS A 167 13.15 13.46 20.30
C LYS A 167 12.61 14.67 19.53
N VAL A 168 11.96 14.41 18.39
CA VAL A 168 11.29 15.46 17.59
C VAL A 168 10.05 15.96 18.32
N ALA A 169 9.21 15.05 18.80
CA ALA A 169 7.97 15.40 19.52
C ALA A 169 8.20 16.30 20.75
N LYS A 170 9.30 16.10 21.46
CA LYS A 170 9.68 16.95 22.62
C LYS A 170 10.09 18.38 22.24
N LYS A 171 10.32 18.67 20.96
CA LYS A 171 10.72 20.00 20.46
C LYS A 171 9.55 20.74 19.80
N GLU A 172 8.46 20.07 19.54
CA GLU A 172 7.22 20.67 19.01
C GLU A 172 6.40 21.33 20.14
#